data_f910db6e1dac74008483dcaa9c962e33
#
_entry.id   f910db6e1dac74008483dcaa9c962e33
#
_cell.length_a   1.000
_cell.length_b   1.000
_cell.length_c   1.000
_cell.angle_alpha   90.00
_cell.angle_beta   90.00
_cell.angle_gamma   90.00
#
_symmetry.space_group_name_H-M   'P 1'
#
loop_
_entity.id
_entity.type
_entity.pdbx_description
1 polymer ?
#
loop_
_entity_poly.entity_id
_entity_poly.type
_entity_poly.pdbx_seq_one_letter_code
_entity_poly.pdbx_strand_id
1 'polypeptide(L)'
;MDKCKKDKINAYAAQSAFFILLSLIPFLMVFSSLLRYTPITEETLIKIYHAALPEYLSGFLGYITNEVYNRSVGIVSITAVVAIWSAAKGIQYLTDGLNSVNDLEENRNWFTMRLWAVVYTIGFLVAFVFVLGVLVFGNTLHNLAVGYIPVLKNFAEILAHFRGLVLLGILFVFFVVIFTTLPNKKIRFRSQVAGAAICAIAWYVFSFALSIYVDYFNGFSMYGSLTTIALIMLWLYFCVYILLICAEINVMLEDRHA
;
A
#
# COMPACT_ATOMS: atom_id res chain seq x y z
N MET A 1 -13.05 -23.82 -1.30
CA MET A 1 -12.87 -23.43 0.12
C MET A 1 -11.83 -24.26 0.85
N ASP A 2 -11.64 -25.53 0.49
CA ASP A 2 -10.68 -26.39 1.20
C ASP A 2 -9.22 -26.06 0.89
N LYS A 3 -8.90 -25.63 -0.34
CA LYS A 3 -7.53 -25.20 -0.73
C LYS A 3 -7.10 -23.97 0.04
N CYS A 4 -7.92 -22.92 0.14
CA CYS A 4 -7.63 -21.71 0.94
C CYS A 4 -7.35 -22.00 2.42
N LYS A 5 -7.98 -23.04 3.00
CA LYS A 5 -7.69 -23.51 4.37
C LYS A 5 -6.37 -24.25 4.46
N LYS A 6 -6.07 -25.11 3.47
CA LYS A 6 -4.81 -25.83 3.36
C LYS A 6 -3.64 -24.86 3.27
N ASP A 7 -3.78 -23.80 2.47
CA ASP A 7 -2.75 -22.81 2.21
C ASP A 7 -2.67 -21.73 3.29
N LYS A 8 -3.47 -21.84 4.36
CA LYS A 8 -3.44 -20.95 5.54
C LYS A 8 -3.54 -19.45 5.20
N ILE A 9 -4.28 -19.10 4.14
CA ILE A 9 -4.41 -17.73 3.62
C ILE A 9 -4.76 -16.73 4.74
N ASN A 10 -5.70 -17.09 5.64
CA ASN A 10 -6.09 -16.24 6.76
C ASN A 10 -4.91 -15.90 7.68
N ALA A 11 -4.04 -16.87 7.95
CA ALA A 11 -2.90 -16.67 8.85
C ALA A 11 -1.86 -15.73 8.21
N TYR A 12 -1.52 -15.95 6.94
CA TYR A 12 -0.59 -15.09 6.23
C TYR A 12 -1.15 -13.67 6.04
N ALA A 13 -2.43 -13.53 5.74
CA ALA A 13 -3.09 -12.23 5.65
C ALA A 13 -3.03 -11.47 6.98
N ALA A 14 -3.34 -12.13 8.09
CA ALA A 14 -3.29 -11.51 9.42
C ALA A 14 -1.85 -11.12 9.83
N GLN A 15 -0.89 -11.98 9.59
CA GLN A 15 0.52 -11.71 9.89
C GLN A 15 1.07 -10.55 9.06
N SER A 16 0.80 -10.55 7.74
CA SER A 16 1.21 -9.45 6.85
C SER A 16 0.59 -8.13 7.28
N ALA A 17 -0.72 -8.10 7.50
CA ALA A 17 -1.45 -6.91 7.93
C ALA A 17 -0.91 -6.35 9.25
N PHE A 18 -0.65 -7.22 10.23
CA PHE A 18 -0.10 -6.83 11.52
C PHE A 18 1.27 -6.14 11.39
N PHE A 19 2.21 -6.72 10.64
CA PHE A 19 3.54 -6.14 10.49
C PHE A 19 3.56 -4.91 9.58
N ILE A 20 2.68 -4.83 8.58
CA ILE A 20 2.47 -3.61 7.78
C ILE A 20 1.94 -2.49 8.68
N LEU A 21 0.95 -2.77 9.54
CA LEU A 21 0.41 -1.79 10.49
C LEU A 21 1.49 -1.32 11.47
N LEU A 22 2.30 -2.24 12.03
CA LEU A 22 3.40 -1.88 12.93
C LEU A 22 4.44 -0.97 12.26
N SER A 23 4.65 -1.13 10.95
CA SER A 23 5.57 -0.28 10.20
C SER A 23 4.99 1.08 9.83
N LEU A 24 3.67 1.25 9.89
CA LEU A 24 3.00 2.46 9.43
C LEU A 24 3.41 3.69 10.24
N ILE A 25 3.42 3.60 11.57
CA ILE A 25 3.79 4.72 12.45
C ILE A 25 5.25 5.13 12.22
N PRO A 26 6.24 4.23 12.33
CA PRO A 26 7.63 4.55 12.02
C PRO A 26 7.82 5.08 10.58
N PHE A 27 7.09 4.52 9.61
CA PHE A 27 7.12 4.98 8.22
C PHE A 27 6.64 6.43 8.10
N LEU A 28 5.50 6.77 8.70
CA LEU A 28 4.97 8.13 8.69
C LEU A 28 5.92 9.12 9.35
N MET A 29 6.63 8.71 10.41
CA MET A 29 7.68 9.54 11.04
C MET A 29 8.83 9.82 10.08
N VAL A 30 9.32 8.79 9.38
CA VAL A 30 10.40 8.95 8.38
C VAL A 30 9.92 9.81 7.22
N PHE A 31 8.74 9.56 6.71
CA PHE A 31 8.15 10.31 5.60
C PHE A 31 8.00 11.80 5.97
N SER A 32 7.42 12.11 7.12
CA SER A 32 7.30 13.49 7.61
C SER A 32 8.67 14.15 7.79
N SER A 33 9.68 13.39 8.26
CA SER A 33 11.05 13.92 8.37
C SER A 33 11.68 14.22 7.01
N LEU A 34 11.43 13.42 5.98
CA LEU A 34 11.88 13.70 4.62
C LEU A 34 11.24 14.97 4.06
N LEU A 35 9.98 15.22 4.39
CA LEU A 35 9.27 16.43 3.97
C LEU A 35 9.89 17.72 4.55
N ARG A 36 10.57 17.66 5.70
CA ARG A 36 11.35 18.80 6.22
C ARG A 36 12.43 19.34 5.25
N TYR A 37 12.95 18.48 4.38
CA TYR A 37 13.96 18.88 3.39
C TYR A 37 13.34 19.39 2.09
N THR A 38 12.01 19.45 2.02
CA THR A 38 11.26 20.03 0.90
C THR A 38 10.76 21.44 1.29
N PRO A 39 10.36 22.27 0.32
CA PRO A 39 9.76 23.58 0.62
C PRO A 39 8.36 23.50 1.25
N ILE A 40 7.91 22.32 1.64
CA ILE A 40 6.60 22.10 2.27
C ILE A 40 6.71 22.39 3.76
N THR A 41 5.98 23.40 4.22
CA THR A 41 5.91 23.73 5.64
C THR A 41 4.94 22.79 6.38
N GLU A 42 5.12 22.66 7.71
CA GLU A 42 4.21 21.91 8.57
C GLU A 42 2.75 22.36 8.39
N GLU A 43 2.52 23.68 8.33
CA GLU A 43 1.18 24.25 8.13
C GLU A 43 0.56 23.82 6.79
N THR A 44 1.37 23.73 5.74
CA THR A 44 0.91 23.29 4.42
C THR A 44 0.51 21.82 4.44
N LEU A 45 1.27 20.97 5.15
CA LEU A 45 0.94 19.56 5.33
C LEU A 45 -0.36 19.37 6.10
N ILE A 46 -0.53 20.10 7.20
CA ILE A 46 -1.75 20.05 8.01
C ILE A 46 -2.96 20.48 7.16
N LYS A 47 -2.84 21.55 6.37
CA LYS A 47 -3.91 21.98 5.44
C LYS A 47 -4.24 20.90 4.41
N ILE A 48 -3.25 20.23 3.85
CA ILE A 48 -3.45 19.12 2.91
C ILE A 48 -4.18 17.95 3.59
N TYR A 49 -3.79 17.60 4.81
CA TYR A 49 -4.45 16.53 5.55
C TYR A 49 -5.93 16.84 5.80
N HIS A 50 -6.25 18.05 6.27
CA HIS A 50 -7.64 18.46 6.48
C HIS A 50 -8.47 18.56 5.19
N ALA A 51 -7.83 18.88 4.05
CA ALA A 51 -8.53 18.97 2.77
C ALA A 51 -8.75 17.61 2.10
N ALA A 52 -7.86 16.63 2.35
CA ALA A 52 -7.83 15.35 1.63
C ALA A 52 -8.35 14.16 2.45
N LEU A 53 -8.37 14.27 3.79
CA LEU A 53 -8.62 13.15 4.70
C LEU A 53 -9.74 13.47 5.69
N PRO A 54 -10.47 12.45 6.16
CA PRO A 54 -11.41 12.59 7.26
C PRO A 54 -10.74 13.15 8.53
N GLU A 55 -11.50 13.86 9.36
CA GLU A 55 -10.99 14.61 10.52
C GLU A 55 -10.17 13.75 11.51
N TYR A 56 -10.58 12.50 11.73
CA TYR A 56 -9.87 11.57 12.62
C TYR A 56 -8.46 11.17 12.08
N LEU A 57 -8.30 11.07 10.76
CA LEU A 57 -7.00 10.78 10.13
C LEU A 57 -6.13 12.04 10.04
N SER A 58 -6.71 13.18 9.69
CA SER A 58 -5.97 14.45 9.62
C SER A 58 -5.41 14.86 10.99
N GLY A 59 -6.16 14.68 12.06
CA GLY A 59 -5.69 14.92 13.43
C GLY A 59 -4.55 13.98 13.84
N PHE A 60 -4.65 12.68 13.52
CA PHE A 60 -3.61 11.70 13.80
C PHE A 60 -2.31 12.00 13.02
N LEU A 61 -2.42 12.30 11.74
CA LEU A 61 -1.26 12.65 10.91
C LEU A 61 -0.65 14.00 11.31
N GLY A 62 -1.48 14.97 11.67
CA GLY A 62 -1.02 16.26 12.20
C GLY A 62 -0.21 16.09 13.49
N TYR A 63 -0.67 15.25 14.40
CA TYR A 63 0.08 14.91 15.62
C TYR A 63 1.46 14.29 15.30
N ILE A 64 1.50 13.29 14.41
CA ILE A 64 2.77 12.67 13.98
C ILE A 64 3.70 13.71 13.35
N THR A 65 3.18 14.57 12.47
CA THR A 65 3.98 15.59 11.78
C THR A 65 4.59 16.57 12.76
N ASN A 66 3.80 17.11 13.69
CA ASN A 66 4.28 18.01 14.75
C ASN A 66 5.36 17.36 15.60
N GLU A 67 5.15 16.10 16.01
CA GLU A 67 6.11 15.34 16.81
C GLU A 67 7.46 15.17 16.07
N VAL A 68 7.42 14.91 14.76
CA VAL A 68 8.63 14.68 13.95
C VAL A 68 9.39 15.97 13.66
N TYR A 69 8.69 17.08 13.38
CA TYR A 69 9.34 18.36 13.13
C TYR A 69 10.13 18.87 14.34
N ASN A 70 9.76 18.44 15.54
CA ASN A 70 10.39 18.82 16.79
C ASN A 70 11.48 17.85 17.28
N ARG A 71 11.68 16.68 16.62
CA ARG A 71 12.64 15.65 17.06
C ARG A 71 14.01 15.75 16.39
N SER A 72 15.02 15.17 17.07
CA SER A 72 16.40 15.10 16.57
C SER A 72 16.53 14.07 15.43
N VAL A 73 17.46 14.32 14.50
CA VAL A 73 17.79 13.44 13.37
C VAL A 73 18.15 12.02 13.81
N GLY A 74 18.80 11.85 14.96
CA GLY A 74 19.18 10.53 15.48
C GLY A 74 17.98 9.63 15.78
N ILE A 75 16.91 10.17 16.34
CA ILE A 75 15.68 9.40 16.63
C ILE A 75 15.01 8.97 15.32
N VAL A 76 14.99 9.85 14.32
CA VAL A 76 14.42 9.55 13.01
C VAL A 76 15.17 8.41 12.32
N SER A 77 16.51 8.38 12.42
CA SER A 77 17.32 7.30 11.83
C SER A 77 17.02 5.93 12.43
N ILE A 78 16.91 5.84 13.76
CA ILE A 78 16.54 4.59 14.45
C ILE A 78 15.13 4.16 14.04
N THR A 79 14.20 5.11 14.00
CA THR A 79 12.82 4.85 13.60
C THR A 79 12.74 4.36 12.15
N ALA A 80 13.59 4.86 11.24
CA ALA A 80 13.67 4.39 9.86
C ALA A 80 14.09 2.91 9.78
N VAL A 81 15.08 2.50 10.56
CA VAL A 81 15.51 1.10 10.62
C VAL A 81 14.36 0.21 11.11
N VAL A 82 13.67 0.63 12.16
CA VAL A 82 12.51 -0.12 12.71
C VAL A 82 11.37 -0.19 11.67
N ALA A 83 11.10 0.90 10.96
CA ALA A 83 10.09 0.94 9.90
C ALA A 83 10.38 -0.08 8.80
N ILE A 84 11.60 -0.03 8.23
CA ILE A 84 12.02 -0.93 7.16
C ILE A 84 12.02 -2.38 7.65
N TRP A 85 12.50 -2.61 8.86
CA TRP A 85 12.53 -3.96 9.45
C TRP A 85 11.14 -4.55 9.62
N SER A 86 10.18 -3.80 10.16
CA SER A 86 8.80 -4.23 10.37
C SER A 86 8.06 -4.43 9.05
N ALA A 87 8.18 -3.47 8.11
CA ALA A 87 7.57 -3.56 6.80
C ALA A 87 8.10 -4.77 6.01
N ALA A 88 9.41 -5.01 6.04
CA ALA A 88 10.02 -6.17 5.41
C ALA A 88 9.49 -7.50 5.98
N LYS A 89 9.11 -7.53 7.26
CA LYS A 89 8.47 -8.71 7.85
C LYS A 89 7.04 -8.92 7.33
N GLY A 90 6.30 -7.83 7.10
CA GLY A 90 4.99 -7.90 6.44
C GLY A 90 5.09 -8.43 5.00
N ILE A 91 6.04 -7.93 4.22
CA ILE A 91 6.30 -8.41 2.85
C ILE A 91 6.76 -9.88 2.85
N GLN A 92 7.57 -10.28 3.84
CA GLN A 92 7.98 -11.68 3.97
C GLN A 92 6.77 -12.61 4.15
N TYR A 93 5.85 -12.31 5.07
CA TYR A 93 4.64 -13.12 5.26
C TYR A 93 3.72 -13.10 4.04
N LEU A 94 3.65 -11.99 3.31
CA LEU A 94 2.96 -11.93 2.04
C LEU A 94 3.60 -12.86 1.00
N THR A 95 4.93 -12.90 0.94
CA THR A 95 5.70 -13.80 0.07
C THR A 95 5.45 -15.26 0.45
N ASP A 96 5.48 -15.58 1.75
CA ASP A 96 5.20 -16.93 2.25
C ASP A 96 3.77 -17.37 1.89
N GLY A 97 2.78 -16.46 2.00
CA GLY A 97 1.42 -16.70 1.56
C GLY A 97 1.31 -16.97 0.06
N LEU A 98 1.99 -16.18 -0.77
CA LEU A 98 2.03 -16.36 -2.22
C LEU A 98 2.75 -17.68 -2.62
N ASN A 99 3.82 -18.02 -1.92
CA ASN A 99 4.50 -19.32 -2.12
C ASN A 99 3.57 -20.49 -1.76
N SER A 100 2.85 -20.40 -0.63
CA SER A 100 1.89 -21.41 -0.20
C SER A 100 0.79 -21.63 -1.23
N VAL A 101 0.20 -20.55 -1.76
CA VAL A 101 -0.84 -20.59 -2.80
C VAL A 101 -0.35 -21.24 -4.09
N ASN A 102 0.91 -21.01 -4.45
CA ASN A 102 1.52 -21.56 -5.67
C ASN A 102 2.17 -22.95 -5.44
N ASP A 103 1.94 -23.58 -4.29
CA ASP A 103 2.58 -24.85 -3.88
C ASP A 103 4.12 -24.84 -4.06
N LEU A 104 4.76 -23.69 -3.77
CA LEU A 104 6.21 -23.48 -3.87
C LEU A 104 6.89 -23.68 -2.52
N GLU A 105 7.95 -24.48 -2.50
CA GLU A 105 8.84 -24.58 -1.34
C GLU A 105 9.81 -23.39 -1.30
N GLU A 106 9.99 -22.81 -0.12
CA GLU A 106 10.94 -21.74 0.09
C GLU A 106 12.36 -22.30 0.30
N ASN A 107 13.16 -22.26 -0.75
CA ASN A 107 14.53 -22.81 -0.76
C ASN A 107 15.61 -21.75 -0.44
N ARG A 108 15.24 -20.49 -0.30
CA ARG A 108 16.18 -19.40 0.03
C ARG A 108 16.55 -19.46 1.51
N ASN A 109 17.82 -19.24 1.82
CA ASN A 109 18.27 -19.07 3.21
C ASN A 109 17.53 -17.90 3.86
N TRP A 110 17.27 -17.99 5.17
CA TRP A 110 16.59 -16.94 5.94
C TRP A 110 17.16 -15.55 5.67
N PHE A 111 18.48 -15.42 5.60
CA PHE A 111 19.15 -14.13 5.35
C PHE A 111 18.84 -13.58 3.94
N THR A 112 18.89 -14.42 2.91
CA THR A 112 18.56 -14.05 1.52
C THR A 112 17.10 -13.64 1.39
N MET A 113 16.19 -14.40 1.99
CA MET A 113 14.77 -14.08 2.01
C MET A 113 14.52 -12.74 2.71
N ARG A 114 15.22 -12.48 3.82
CA ARG A 114 15.13 -11.22 4.54
C ARG A 114 15.64 -10.04 3.72
N LEU A 115 16.75 -10.22 3.02
CA LEU A 115 17.33 -9.20 2.15
C LEU A 115 16.36 -8.84 1.00
N TRP A 116 15.78 -9.83 0.34
CA TRP A 116 14.79 -9.59 -0.70
C TRP A 116 13.55 -8.88 -0.16
N ALA A 117 13.04 -9.27 0.99
CA ALA A 117 11.92 -8.59 1.63
C ALA A 117 12.23 -7.11 1.90
N VAL A 118 13.45 -6.76 2.34
CA VAL A 118 13.90 -5.38 2.50
C VAL A 118 13.96 -4.66 1.16
N VAL A 119 14.52 -5.28 0.13
CA VAL A 119 14.61 -4.70 -1.23
C VAL A 119 13.21 -4.40 -1.79
N TYR A 120 12.27 -5.35 -1.70
CA TYR A 120 10.88 -5.12 -2.13
C TYR A 120 10.21 -4.03 -1.30
N THR A 121 10.43 -4.00 0.01
CA THR A 121 9.90 -2.95 0.88
C THR A 121 10.39 -1.58 0.44
N ILE A 122 11.69 -1.41 0.22
CA ILE A 122 12.26 -0.15 -0.26
C ILE A 122 11.68 0.21 -1.64
N GLY A 123 11.58 -0.75 -2.56
CA GLY A 123 10.98 -0.54 -3.87
C GLY A 123 9.53 -0.06 -3.79
N PHE A 124 8.72 -0.67 -2.94
CA PHE A 124 7.32 -0.25 -2.72
C PHE A 124 7.22 1.11 -2.02
N LEU A 125 8.10 1.41 -1.07
CA LEU A 125 8.15 2.72 -0.42
C LEU A 125 8.52 3.82 -1.41
N VAL A 126 9.52 3.60 -2.25
CA VAL A 126 9.92 4.54 -3.32
C VAL A 126 8.78 4.75 -4.30
N ALA A 127 8.13 3.68 -4.76
CA ALA A 127 6.96 3.77 -5.64
C ALA A 127 5.81 4.54 -4.98
N PHE A 128 5.54 4.27 -3.70
CA PHE A 128 4.51 4.98 -2.93
C PHE A 128 4.80 6.47 -2.77
N VAL A 129 6.04 6.83 -2.40
CA VAL A 129 6.48 8.23 -2.30
C VAL A 129 6.39 8.93 -3.65
N PHE A 130 6.78 8.24 -4.74
CA PHE A 130 6.65 8.77 -6.09
C PHE A 130 5.18 9.04 -6.46
N VAL A 131 4.28 8.10 -6.22
CA VAL A 131 2.83 8.26 -6.47
C VAL A 131 2.27 9.41 -5.64
N LEU A 132 2.61 9.50 -4.35
CA LEU A 132 2.21 10.62 -3.50
C LEU A 132 2.76 11.95 -4.02
N GLY A 133 4.02 11.99 -4.43
CA GLY A 133 4.63 13.16 -5.03
C GLY A 133 3.87 13.64 -6.28
N VAL A 134 3.52 12.73 -7.16
CA VAL A 134 2.69 13.05 -8.35
C VAL A 134 1.30 13.54 -7.95
N LEU A 135 0.67 12.94 -6.92
CA LEU A 135 -0.64 13.36 -6.45
C LEU A 135 -0.62 14.75 -5.78
N VAL A 136 0.38 15.02 -4.94
CA VAL A 136 0.51 16.29 -4.20
C VAL A 136 0.95 17.43 -5.12
N PHE A 137 1.97 17.17 -5.94
CA PHE A 137 2.53 18.17 -6.85
C PHE A 137 1.92 18.16 -8.24
N GLY A 138 0.94 17.29 -8.50
CA GLY A 138 0.34 17.08 -9.81
C GLY A 138 -0.14 18.38 -10.45
N ASN A 139 -0.79 19.28 -9.69
CA ASN A 139 -1.23 20.59 -10.19
C ASN A 139 -0.05 21.51 -10.51
N THR A 140 1.01 21.51 -9.71
CA THR A 140 2.23 22.31 -9.96
C THR A 140 3.00 21.76 -11.15
N LEU A 141 3.16 20.44 -11.23
CA LEU A 141 3.76 19.75 -12.37
C LEU A 141 2.95 19.97 -13.64
N HIS A 142 1.62 19.93 -13.55
CA HIS A 142 0.71 20.25 -14.64
C HIS A 142 0.92 21.69 -15.15
N ASN A 143 0.95 22.69 -14.26
CA ASN A 143 1.14 24.08 -14.64
C ASN A 143 2.50 24.34 -15.28
N LEU A 144 3.56 23.69 -14.77
CA LEU A 144 4.88 23.75 -15.35
C LEU A 144 4.92 23.04 -16.72
N ALA A 145 4.37 21.84 -16.82
CA ALA A 145 4.37 21.06 -18.04
C ALA A 145 3.52 21.70 -19.15
N VAL A 146 2.36 22.26 -18.81
CA VAL A 146 1.49 22.98 -19.77
C VAL A 146 2.15 24.27 -20.25
N GLY A 147 2.96 24.93 -19.43
CA GLY A 147 3.76 26.09 -19.83
C GLY A 147 4.80 25.77 -20.90
N TYR A 148 5.36 24.56 -20.90
CA TYR A 148 6.38 24.11 -21.87
C TYR A 148 5.79 23.28 -23.03
N ILE A 149 4.71 22.54 -22.81
CA ILE A 149 4.13 21.62 -23.81
C ILE A 149 2.59 21.72 -23.74
N PRO A 150 1.95 22.58 -24.61
CA PRO A 150 0.51 22.79 -24.58
C PRO A 150 -0.36 21.54 -24.80
N VAL A 151 0.17 20.51 -25.49
CA VAL A 151 -0.53 19.24 -25.74
C VAL A 151 -0.83 18.46 -24.45
N LEU A 152 -0.03 18.67 -23.39
CA LEU A 152 -0.23 18.04 -22.09
C LEU A 152 -1.48 18.52 -21.36
N LYS A 153 -2.03 19.67 -21.71
CA LYS A 153 -3.27 20.20 -21.11
C LYS A 153 -4.44 19.26 -21.34
N ASN A 154 -4.64 18.85 -22.59
CA ASN A 154 -5.73 17.94 -22.95
C ASN A 154 -5.57 16.56 -22.28
N PHE A 155 -4.31 16.08 -22.14
CA PHE A 155 -4.02 14.81 -21.50
C PHE A 155 -4.31 14.84 -19.99
N ALA A 156 -3.99 15.94 -19.32
CA ALA A 156 -4.26 16.11 -17.90
C ALA A 156 -5.77 16.28 -17.59
N GLU A 157 -6.52 16.94 -18.46
CA GLU A 157 -7.99 17.02 -18.34
C GLU A 157 -8.65 15.65 -18.51
N ILE A 158 -8.17 14.83 -19.48
CA ILE A 158 -8.61 13.45 -19.66
C ILE A 158 -8.28 12.60 -18.43
N LEU A 159 -7.04 12.69 -17.90
CA LEU A 159 -6.63 11.99 -16.69
C LEU A 159 -7.48 12.36 -15.46
N ALA A 160 -7.81 13.64 -15.31
CA ALA A 160 -8.68 14.11 -14.23
C ALA A 160 -10.11 13.57 -14.37
N HIS A 161 -10.62 13.49 -15.60
CA HIS A 161 -11.96 12.94 -15.87
C HIS A 161 -12.02 11.42 -15.63
N PHE A 162 -10.96 10.69 -15.98
CA PHE A 162 -10.86 9.23 -15.81
C PHE A 162 -10.07 8.80 -14.57
N ARG A 163 -10.01 9.64 -13.53
CA ARG A 163 -9.25 9.42 -12.31
C ARG A 163 -9.44 8.01 -11.71
N GLY A 164 -10.66 7.49 -11.70
CA GLY A 164 -10.96 6.14 -11.21
C GLY A 164 -10.34 5.03 -12.06
N LEU A 165 -10.36 5.17 -13.39
CA LEU A 165 -9.73 4.21 -14.30
C LEU A 165 -8.21 4.23 -14.20
N VAL A 166 -7.62 5.41 -14.03
CA VAL A 166 -6.17 5.55 -13.80
C VAL A 166 -5.76 4.85 -12.51
N LEU A 167 -6.54 5.04 -11.44
CA LEU A 167 -6.29 4.36 -10.16
C LEU A 167 -6.38 2.84 -10.31
N LEU A 168 -7.41 2.33 -10.99
CA LEU A 168 -7.55 0.91 -11.27
C LEU A 168 -6.37 0.38 -12.11
N GLY A 169 -5.91 1.15 -13.10
CA GLY A 169 -4.72 0.80 -13.90
C GLY A 169 -3.45 0.71 -13.05
N ILE A 170 -3.23 1.64 -12.15
CA ILE A 170 -2.10 1.63 -11.21
C ILE A 170 -2.19 0.39 -10.29
N LEU A 171 -3.36 0.13 -9.70
CA LEU A 171 -3.57 -1.05 -8.85
C LEU A 171 -3.37 -2.35 -9.63
N PHE A 172 -3.85 -2.42 -10.85
CA PHE A 172 -3.65 -3.58 -11.72
C PHE A 172 -2.16 -3.86 -11.95
N VAL A 173 -1.39 -2.85 -12.36
CA VAL A 173 0.06 -2.98 -12.56
C VAL A 173 0.77 -3.39 -11.26
N PHE A 174 0.38 -2.79 -10.14
CA PHE A 174 0.90 -3.12 -8.82
C PHE A 174 0.69 -4.59 -8.46
N PHE A 175 -0.53 -5.12 -8.67
CA PHE A 175 -0.81 -6.54 -8.39
C PHE A 175 -0.11 -7.48 -9.36
N VAL A 176 0.00 -7.13 -10.64
CA VAL A 176 0.78 -7.92 -11.58
C VAL A 176 2.24 -8.03 -11.13
N VAL A 177 2.84 -6.92 -10.71
CA VAL A 177 4.21 -6.92 -10.17
C VAL A 177 4.31 -7.81 -8.94
N ILE A 178 3.40 -7.70 -7.98
CA ILE A 178 3.39 -8.53 -6.77
C ILE A 178 3.31 -10.03 -7.14
N PHE A 179 2.35 -10.43 -7.95
CA PHE A 179 2.13 -11.83 -8.31
C PHE A 179 3.27 -12.45 -9.12
N THR A 180 4.03 -11.63 -9.85
CA THR A 180 5.14 -12.12 -10.68
C THR A 180 6.50 -12.08 -9.98
N THR A 181 6.71 -11.15 -9.04
CA THR A 181 8.05 -10.90 -8.49
C THR A 181 8.26 -11.43 -7.07
N LEU A 182 7.21 -11.48 -6.23
CA LEU A 182 7.35 -11.92 -4.85
C LEU A 182 7.54 -13.44 -4.69
N PRO A 183 6.80 -14.31 -5.44
CA PRO A 183 6.96 -15.76 -5.32
C PRO A 183 8.38 -16.23 -5.63
N ASN A 184 8.79 -17.34 -5.01
CA ASN A 184 10.14 -17.92 -5.18
C ASN A 184 10.39 -18.55 -6.56
N LYS A 185 9.45 -18.44 -7.49
CA LYS A 185 9.54 -18.93 -8.87
C LYS A 185 9.18 -17.81 -9.83
N LYS A 186 9.88 -17.74 -10.97
CA LYS A 186 9.48 -16.86 -12.07
C LYS A 186 8.16 -17.34 -12.67
N ILE A 187 7.09 -16.64 -12.34
CA ILE A 187 5.75 -16.91 -12.86
C ILE A 187 5.56 -16.09 -14.16
N ARG A 188 4.87 -16.68 -15.15
CA ARG A 188 4.61 -16.01 -16.42
C ARG A 188 3.69 -14.79 -16.21
N PHE A 189 4.07 -13.64 -16.71
CA PHE A 189 3.27 -12.42 -16.63
C PHE A 189 1.81 -12.63 -17.11
N ARG A 190 1.63 -13.32 -18.22
CA ARG A 190 0.30 -13.53 -18.83
C ARG A 190 -0.66 -14.33 -17.94
N SER A 191 -0.15 -15.28 -17.15
CA SER A 191 -1.00 -16.05 -16.24
C SER A 191 -1.50 -15.25 -15.04
N GLN A 192 -0.81 -14.14 -14.71
CA GLN A 192 -1.16 -13.31 -13.56
C GLN A 192 -2.13 -12.15 -13.86
N VAL A 193 -2.36 -11.87 -15.14
CA VAL A 193 -3.21 -10.76 -15.59
C VAL A 193 -4.65 -10.86 -15.10
N ALA A 194 -5.25 -12.05 -15.17
CA ALA A 194 -6.65 -12.25 -14.79
C ALA A 194 -6.88 -12.01 -13.30
N GLY A 195 -6.08 -12.64 -12.43
CA GLY A 195 -6.20 -12.43 -10.98
C GLY A 195 -5.82 -11.02 -10.55
N ALA A 196 -4.85 -10.38 -11.22
CA ALA A 196 -4.50 -8.99 -10.93
C ALA A 196 -5.65 -8.03 -11.27
N ALA A 197 -6.35 -8.24 -12.38
CA ALA A 197 -7.52 -7.45 -12.75
C ALA A 197 -8.67 -7.64 -11.73
N ILE A 198 -8.96 -8.89 -11.36
CA ILE A 198 -9.97 -9.21 -10.34
C ILE A 198 -9.57 -8.57 -9.00
N CYS A 199 -8.30 -8.66 -8.61
CA CYS A 199 -7.79 -8.10 -7.38
C CYS A 199 -7.93 -6.57 -7.34
N ALA A 200 -7.57 -5.88 -8.42
CA ALA A 200 -7.71 -4.42 -8.52
C ALA A 200 -9.17 -3.97 -8.33
N ILE A 201 -10.10 -4.65 -9.01
CA ILE A 201 -11.54 -4.37 -8.89
C ILE A 201 -12.03 -4.68 -7.47
N ALA A 202 -11.69 -5.84 -6.93
CA ALA A 202 -12.13 -6.26 -5.59
C ALA A 202 -11.59 -5.31 -4.49
N TRP A 203 -10.34 -4.87 -4.59
CA TRP A 203 -9.76 -3.88 -3.69
C TRP A 203 -10.46 -2.54 -3.76
N TYR A 204 -10.72 -2.06 -4.97
CA TYR A 204 -11.42 -0.80 -5.19
C TYR A 204 -12.83 -0.85 -4.60
N VAL A 205 -13.60 -1.92 -4.90
CA VAL A 205 -14.96 -2.10 -4.39
C VAL A 205 -14.96 -2.23 -2.86
N PHE A 206 -14.06 -3.03 -2.30
CA PHE A 206 -13.94 -3.20 -0.86
C PHE A 206 -13.59 -1.90 -0.15
N SER A 207 -12.60 -1.16 -0.67
CA SER A 207 -12.20 0.14 -0.09
C SER A 207 -13.33 1.16 -0.16
N PHE A 208 -14.07 1.19 -1.28
CA PHE A 208 -15.24 2.05 -1.44
C PHE A 208 -16.37 1.69 -0.47
N ALA A 209 -16.67 0.39 -0.33
CA ALA A 209 -17.67 -0.09 0.63
C ALA A 209 -17.30 0.25 2.08
N LEU A 210 -16.01 0.10 2.42
CA LEU A 210 -15.51 0.45 3.75
C LEU A 210 -15.58 1.97 4.00
N SER A 211 -15.29 2.81 3.00
CA SER A 211 -15.45 4.27 3.11
C SER A 211 -16.88 4.65 3.43
N ILE A 212 -17.86 4.10 2.71
CA ILE A 212 -19.29 4.32 2.98
C ILE A 212 -19.64 3.88 4.40
N TYR A 213 -19.14 2.71 4.83
CA TYR A 213 -19.39 2.21 6.17
C TYR A 213 -18.87 3.17 7.26
N VAL A 214 -17.64 3.67 7.10
CA VAL A 214 -17.02 4.61 8.03
C VAL A 214 -17.77 5.94 8.07
N ASP A 215 -18.18 6.46 6.90
CA ASP A 215 -18.90 7.74 6.79
C ASP A 215 -20.32 7.64 7.41
N TYR A 216 -20.98 6.50 7.25
CA TYR A 216 -22.36 6.31 7.75
C TYR A 216 -22.42 6.04 9.26
N PHE A 217 -21.43 5.30 9.78
CA PHE A 217 -21.36 4.91 11.19
C PHE A 217 -20.50 5.86 12.02
N ASN A 218 -20.90 7.14 12.12
CA ASN A 218 -20.29 8.14 13.00
C ASN A 218 -20.22 7.74 14.50
N GLY A 219 -20.71 6.53 14.86
CA GLY A 219 -20.79 6.00 16.23
C GLY A 219 -19.46 5.55 16.85
N PHE A 220 -18.34 5.62 16.11
CA PHE A 220 -17.03 5.18 16.61
C PHE A 220 -16.30 6.22 17.48
N SER A 221 -16.91 7.38 17.72
CA SER A 221 -16.33 8.45 18.55
C SER A 221 -16.03 8.03 20.00
N MET A 222 -16.70 6.97 20.49
CA MET A 222 -16.57 6.51 21.88
C MET A 222 -15.19 5.92 22.22
N TYR A 223 -14.49 5.33 21.23
CA TYR A 223 -13.15 4.74 21.40
C TYR A 223 -12.03 5.53 20.71
N GLY A 224 -12.34 6.67 20.08
CA GLY A 224 -11.37 7.59 19.48
C GLY A 224 -10.35 6.93 18.54
N SER A 225 -9.07 7.17 18.79
CA SER A 225 -7.97 6.66 17.98
C SER A 225 -7.84 5.13 17.92
N LEU A 226 -8.33 4.41 18.93
CA LEU A 226 -8.31 2.93 18.95
C LEU A 226 -9.16 2.35 17.82
N THR A 227 -10.32 2.94 17.56
CA THR A 227 -11.19 2.53 16.45
C THR A 227 -10.51 2.73 15.11
N THR A 228 -9.80 3.84 14.92
CA THR A 228 -9.05 4.10 13.69
C THR A 228 -8.01 3.01 13.45
N ILE A 229 -7.24 2.64 14.47
CA ILE A 229 -6.23 1.58 14.38
C ILE A 229 -6.90 0.24 14.04
N ALA A 230 -8.02 -0.09 14.68
CA ALA A 230 -8.77 -1.32 14.42
C ALA A 230 -9.32 -1.36 12.98
N LEU A 231 -9.86 -0.25 12.47
CA LEU A 231 -10.35 -0.13 11.10
C LEU A 231 -9.22 -0.25 10.07
N ILE A 232 -8.07 0.38 10.30
CA ILE A 232 -6.90 0.24 9.43
C ILE A 232 -6.42 -1.21 9.42
N MET A 233 -6.37 -1.87 10.58
CA MET A 233 -5.98 -3.28 10.70
C MET A 233 -6.95 -4.19 9.93
N LEU A 234 -8.24 -3.98 10.08
CA LEU A 234 -9.27 -4.71 9.36
C LEU A 234 -9.16 -4.49 7.85
N TRP A 235 -8.97 -3.24 7.42
CA TRP A 235 -8.77 -2.92 6.01
C TRP A 235 -7.54 -3.61 5.43
N LEU A 236 -6.39 -3.52 6.11
CA LEU A 236 -5.15 -4.19 5.69
C LEU A 236 -5.34 -5.71 5.61
N TYR A 237 -5.99 -6.30 6.61
CA TYR A 237 -6.27 -7.74 6.63
C TYR A 237 -7.07 -8.17 5.40
N PHE A 238 -8.20 -7.52 5.13
CA PHE A 238 -9.02 -7.87 3.97
C PHE A 238 -8.33 -7.57 2.65
N CYS A 239 -7.55 -6.50 2.56
CA CYS A 239 -6.75 -6.19 1.39
C CYS A 239 -5.75 -7.32 1.05
N VAL A 240 -4.99 -7.80 2.04
CA VAL A 240 -4.05 -8.92 1.84
C VAL A 240 -4.81 -10.23 1.61
N TYR A 241 -5.91 -10.44 2.30
CA TYR A 241 -6.76 -11.62 2.11
C TYR A 241 -7.31 -11.73 0.68
N ILE A 242 -7.86 -10.64 0.13
CA ILE A 242 -8.32 -10.54 -1.26
C ILE A 242 -7.17 -10.82 -2.23
N LEU A 243 -5.99 -10.24 -1.97
CA LEU A 243 -4.79 -10.46 -2.79
C LEU A 243 -4.43 -11.95 -2.86
N LEU A 244 -4.36 -12.64 -1.73
CA LEU A 244 -4.02 -14.07 -1.68
C LEU A 244 -5.10 -14.95 -2.35
N ILE A 245 -6.38 -14.60 -2.20
CA ILE A 245 -7.47 -15.29 -2.94
C ILE A 245 -7.33 -15.08 -4.45
N CYS A 246 -7.00 -13.88 -4.89
CA CYS A 246 -6.81 -13.62 -6.33
C CYS A 246 -5.58 -14.33 -6.89
N ALA A 247 -4.52 -14.52 -6.09
CA ALA A 247 -3.41 -15.39 -6.45
C ALA A 247 -3.86 -16.84 -6.63
N GLU A 248 -4.71 -17.35 -5.72
CA GLU A 248 -5.30 -18.69 -5.82
C GLU A 248 -6.13 -18.86 -7.11
N ILE A 249 -6.91 -17.82 -7.49
CA ILE A 249 -7.65 -17.84 -8.75
C ILE A 249 -6.70 -17.96 -9.95
N ASN A 250 -5.55 -17.26 -9.93
CA ASN A 250 -4.56 -17.38 -10.99
C ASN A 250 -4.04 -18.83 -11.13
N VAL A 251 -3.71 -19.48 -10.02
CA VAL A 251 -3.26 -20.89 -10.02
C VAL A 251 -4.33 -21.80 -10.59
N MET A 252 -5.60 -21.64 -10.16
CA MET A 252 -6.72 -22.43 -10.68
C MET A 252 -6.96 -22.22 -12.18
N LEU A 253 -6.72 -21.02 -12.70
CA LEU A 253 -6.84 -20.71 -14.13
C LEU A 253 -5.68 -21.33 -14.92
N GLU A 254 -4.47 -21.32 -14.35
CA GLU A 254 -3.29 -21.92 -14.99
C GLU A 254 -3.44 -23.44 -15.11
N ASP A 255 -3.92 -24.13 -14.04
CA ASP A 255 -4.19 -25.56 -14.03
C ASP A 255 -5.25 -26.01 -15.06
N ARG A 256 -6.18 -25.12 -15.44
CA ARG A 256 -7.21 -25.41 -16.47
C ARG A 256 -6.68 -25.30 -17.90
N HIS A 257 -5.55 -24.63 -18.11
CA HIS A 257 -4.95 -24.40 -19.41
C HIS A 257 -3.69 -25.21 -19.67
N ALA A 258 -3.22 -25.95 -18.66
CA ALA A 258 -2.12 -26.92 -18.75
C ALA A 258 -2.61 -28.32 -19.08
#